data_2229e93d2a5f5404ab17a9620e58be2b
#
_entry.id   2229e93d2a5f5404ab17a9620e58be2b
#
_cell.length_a   1.000
_cell.length_b   1.000
_cell.length_c   1.000
_cell.angle_alpha   90.00
_cell.angle_beta   90.00
_cell.angle_gamma   90.00
#
_symmetry.space_group_name_H-M   'P 1'
#
loop_
_entity.id
_entity.type
_entity.pdbx_description
1 polymer ?
#
loop_
_entity_poly.entity_id
_entity_poly.type
_entity_poly.pdbx_seq_one_letter_code
_entity_poly.pdbx_strand_id
1 'polypeptide(L)'
;MTAVIYARYSSDNQREESIEGQIRECTAYAEKNGITIVKHYIDRAISAKTDNRPEFQQMIKDSDKKLFDIVLVWKLDRFARNRYDSARYKTQLKRNGVKLVSATEVISAGPEGIILESVLEGYAEYYSADLSEKVVRGMTENALKGIYNGGTIPFGYMIDETRHYQPDPLLAPYVEQTFQ
;
A
#
# COMPACT_ATOMS: atom_id res chain seq x y z
N MET A 1 -8.21 -27.57 5.56
CA MET A 1 -7.43 -26.67 4.70
C MET A 1 -6.60 -25.74 5.56
N THR A 2 -5.35 -25.52 5.19
CA THR A 2 -4.44 -24.63 5.88
C THR A 2 -4.31 -23.30 5.14
N ALA A 3 -4.25 -22.20 5.88
CA ALA A 3 -4.10 -20.88 5.30
C ALA A 3 -2.98 -20.08 5.96
N VAL A 4 -2.43 -19.14 5.22
CA VAL A 4 -1.61 -18.06 5.75
C VAL A 4 -2.31 -16.74 5.54
N ILE A 5 -2.12 -15.79 6.47
CA ILE A 5 -2.62 -14.43 6.32
C ILE A 5 -1.48 -13.55 5.82
N TYR A 6 -1.76 -12.78 4.77
CA TYR A 6 -0.91 -11.68 4.36
C TYR A 6 -1.56 -10.35 4.68
N ALA A 7 -0.86 -9.51 5.45
CA ALA A 7 -1.28 -8.17 5.80
C ALA A 7 -0.18 -7.15 5.50
N ARG A 8 -0.56 -5.98 5.01
CA ARG A 8 0.38 -4.89 4.78
C ARG A 8 -0.17 -3.54 5.22
N TYR A 9 0.73 -2.68 5.65
CA TYR A 9 0.42 -1.29 5.94
C TYR A 9 0.48 -0.47 4.65
N SER A 10 -0.48 0.43 4.44
CA SER A 10 -0.40 1.45 3.40
C SER A 10 0.16 2.73 4.03
N SER A 11 1.20 3.33 3.45
CA SER A 11 1.85 4.55 3.98
C SER A 11 0.96 5.80 3.91
N ASP A 12 -0.16 5.74 3.22
CA ASP A 12 -1.08 6.85 3.08
C ASP A 12 -2.16 6.78 4.17
N ASN A 13 -1.92 7.48 5.26
CA ASN A 13 -2.85 8.13 6.23
C ASN A 13 -4.24 7.49 6.49
N GLN A 14 -4.46 6.21 6.23
CA GLN A 14 -5.72 5.55 6.48
C GLN A 14 -5.68 4.88 7.86
N ARG A 15 -6.13 5.62 8.87
CA ARG A 15 -6.28 5.18 10.27
C ARG A 15 -7.27 4.04 10.46
N GLU A 16 -8.02 3.64 9.43
CA GLU A 16 -9.11 2.67 9.57
C GLU A 16 -8.69 1.22 9.32
N GLU A 17 -7.46 0.96 8.86
CA GLU A 17 -7.07 -0.39 8.43
C GLU A 17 -5.75 -0.84 9.05
N SER A 18 -5.72 -0.88 10.38
CA SER A 18 -4.55 -1.40 11.09
C SER A 18 -4.27 -2.86 10.69
N ILE A 19 -3.01 -3.28 10.76
CA ILE A 19 -2.62 -4.68 10.53
C ILE A 19 -3.43 -5.62 11.43
N GLU A 20 -3.68 -5.21 12.67
CA GLU A 20 -4.49 -5.94 13.64
C GLU A 20 -5.95 -6.11 13.17
N GLY A 21 -6.52 -5.05 12.56
CA GLY A 21 -7.86 -5.11 11.98
C GLY A 21 -7.91 -6.10 10.81
N GLN A 22 -6.94 -6.04 9.90
CA GLN A 22 -6.86 -6.97 8.77
C GLN A 22 -6.72 -8.42 9.25
N ILE A 23 -5.86 -8.69 10.22
CA ILE A 23 -5.67 -10.03 10.78
C ILE A 23 -6.95 -10.51 11.46
N ARG A 24 -7.62 -9.67 12.25
CA ARG A 24 -8.87 -10.02 12.94
C ARG A 24 -9.96 -10.45 11.95
N GLU A 25 -10.18 -9.68 10.89
CA GLU A 25 -11.20 -9.99 9.87
C GLU A 25 -10.83 -11.29 9.10
N CYS A 26 -9.56 -11.48 8.76
CA CYS A 26 -9.10 -12.71 8.14
C CYS A 26 -9.25 -13.92 9.07
N THR A 27 -8.97 -13.77 10.36
CA THR A 27 -9.12 -14.84 11.35
C THR A 27 -10.59 -15.22 11.52
N ALA A 28 -11.48 -14.24 11.66
CA ALA A 28 -12.92 -14.47 11.74
C ALA A 28 -13.47 -15.20 10.50
N TYR A 29 -12.98 -14.82 9.29
CA TYR A 29 -13.32 -15.52 8.05
C TYR A 29 -12.83 -16.98 8.08
N ALA A 30 -11.60 -17.23 8.52
CA ALA A 30 -11.02 -18.56 8.58
C ALA A 30 -11.78 -19.46 9.56
N GLU A 31 -12.11 -18.98 10.76
CA GLU A 31 -12.91 -19.69 11.76
C GLU A 31 -14.28 -20.08 11.23
N LYS A 32 -15.00 -19.13 10.60
CA LYS A 32 -16.31 -19.36 10.00
C LYS A 32 -16.28 -20.43 8.91
N ASN A 33 -15.16 -20.57 8.19
CA ASN A 33 -15.02 -21.51 7.07
C ASN A 33 -14.22 -22.80 7.42
N GLY A 34 -13.89 -23.01 8.70
CA GLY A 34 -13.13 -24.20 9.14
C GLY A 34 -11.72 -24.27 8.57
N ILE A 35 -11.06 -23.12 8.38
CA ILE A 35 -9.71 -23.00 7.84
C ILE A 35 -8.72 -22.77 8.99
N THR A 36 -7.64 -23.54 9.04
CA THR A 36 -6.58 -23.40 10.05
C THR A 36 -5.52 -22.43 9.58
N ILE A 37 -5.28 -21.37 10.33
CA ILE A 37 -4.22 -20.41 10.05
C ILE A 37 -2.90 -20.94 10.61
N VAL A 38 -1.89 -21.07 9.76
CA VAL A 38 -0.58 -21.62 10.14
C VAL A 38 0.51 -20.56 10.27
N LYS A 39 0.37 -19.41 9.60
CA LYS A 39 1.38 -18.33 9.66
C LYS A 39 0.80 -16.99 9.22
N HIS A 40 1.38 -15.91 9.73
CA HIS A 40 1.15 -14.55 9.26
C HIS A 40 2.40 -14.02 8.57
N TYR A 41 2.22 -13.37 7.42
CA TYR A 41 3.23 -12.60 6.71
C TYR A 41 2.83 -11.13 6.74
N ILE A 42 3.67 -10.29 7.31
CA ILE A 42 3.30 -8.89 7.59
C ILE A 42 4.39 -7.95 7.07
N ASP A 43 4.06 -7.20 6.03
CA ASP A 43 4.91 -6.12 5.53
C ASP A 43 4.48 -4.79 6.13
N ARG A 44 5.31 -4.24 7.03
CA ARG A 44 5.15 -2.90 7.56
C ARG A 44 5.85 -1.93 6.63
N ALA A 45 5.17 -0.86 6.21
CA ALA A 45 5.67 0.09 5.22
C ALA A 45 7.06 0.63 5.58
N ILE A 46 8.04 0.29 4.78
CA ILE A 46 9.35 0.92 4.75
C ILE A 46 9.35 1.78 3.48
N SER A 47 9.07 3.07 3.61
CA SER A 47 9.06 4.12 2.59
C SER A 47 8.29 3.85 1.26
N ALA A 48 7.58 4.85 0.77
CA ALA A 48 6.79 4.82 -0.47
C ALA A 48 7.60 4.59 -1.77
N LYS A 49 8.93 4.55 -1.69
CA LYS A 49 9.83 4.51 -2.86
C LYS A 49 10.38 3.13 -3.22
N THR A 50 10.32 2.14 -2.35
CA THR A 50 10.88 0.81 -2.62
C THR A 50 9.81 -0.26 -2.52
N ASP A 51 9.69 -1.09 -3.56
CA ASP A 51 8.81 -2.28 -3.57
C ASP A 51 9.43 -3.42 -2.74
N ASN A 52 9.92 -3.07 -1.55
CA ASN A 52 10.53 -4.04 -0.65
C ASN A 52 9.44 -4.63 0.24
N ARG A 53 8.86 -5.77 -0.20
CA ARG A 53 7.89 -6.60 0.54
C ARG A 53 8.53 -7.93 0.88
N PRO A 54 9.47 -7.98 1.84
CA PRO A 54 10.22 -9.20 2.14
C PRO A 54 9.32 -10.35 2.58
N GLU A 55 8.29 -10.06 3.39
CA GLU A 55 7.35 -11.08 3.85
C GLU A 55 6.45 -11.58 2.72
N PHE A 56 6.02 -10.72 1.81
CA PHE A 56 5.31 -11.13 0.61
C PHE A 56 6.16 -12.05 -0.26
N GLN A 57 7.41 -11.66 -0.52
CA GLN A 57 8.33 -12.49 -1.32
C GLN A 57 8.62 -13.82 -0.65
N GLN A 58 8.74 -13.84 0.68
CA GLN A 58 8.90 -15.07 1.44
C GLN A 58 7.65 -15.95 1.36
N MET A 59 6.45 -15.37 1.46
CA MET A 59 5.19 -16.09 1.29
C MET A 59 5.10 -16.75 -0.08
N ILE A 60 5.46 -16.03 -1.15
CA ILE A 60 5.46 -16.59 -2.51
C ILE A 60 6.45 -17.75 -2.63
N LYS A 61 7.65 -17.64 -2.05
CA LYS A 61 8.63 -18.77 -2.01
C LYS A 61 8.11 -19.95 -1.21
N ASP A 62 7.46 -19.70 -0.06
CA ASP A 62 6.94 -20.77 0.80
C ASP A 62 5.73 -21.47 0.17
N SER A 63 4.99 -20.81 -0.74
CA SER A 63 3.90 -21.45 -1.49
C SER A 63 4.39 -22.60 -2.38
N ASP A 64 5.63 -22.52 -2.90
CA ASP A 64 6.24 -23.59 -3.70
C ASP A 64 6.50 -24.86 -2.87
N LYS A 65 6.72 -24.70 -1.57
CA LYS A 65 6.94 -25.82 -0.63
C LYS A 65 5.65 -26.50 -0.17
N LYS A 66 4.48 -26.04 -0.64
CA LYS A 66 3.15 -26.56 -0.27
C LYS A 66 2.89 -26.58 1.24
N LEU A 67 3.35 -25.56 1.94
CA LEU A 67 3.18 -25.43 3.38
C LEU A 67 1.76 -24.97 3.78
N PHE A 68 0.97 -24.49 2.81
CA PHE A 68 -0.40 -24.02 3.00
C PHE A 68 -1.18 -24.10 1.68
N ASP A 69 -2.51 -24.16 1.80
CA ASP A 69 -3.43 -24.28 0.67
C ASP A 69 -4.01 -22.93 0.23
N ILE A 70 -4.03 -21.94 1.14
CA ILE A 70 -4.72 -20.67 0.93
C ILE A 70 -3.84 -19.53 1.40
N VAL A 71 -3.76 -18.48 0.57
CA VAL A 71 -3.35 -17.12 0.99
C VAL A 71 -4.62 -16.33 1.25
N LEU A 72 -4.81 -15.89 2.48
CA LEU A 72 -5.94 -15.09 2.92
C LEU A 72 -5.51 -13.63 3.09
N VAL A 73 -6.21 -12.72 2.44
CA VAL A 73 -6.01 -11.28 2.55
C VAL A 73 -7.31 -10.60 2.99
N TRP A 74 -7.22 -9.46 3.62
CA TRP A 74 -8.41 -8.68 3.97
C TRP A 74 -9.18 -8.23 2.73
N LYS A 75 -8.48 -7.60 1.76
CA LYS A 75 -8.97 -7.23 0.41
C LYS A 75 -7.92 -7.55 -0.62
N LEU A 76 -8.31 -7.70 -1.89
CA LEU A 76 -7.39 -8.02 -2.99
C LEU A 76 -6.34 -6.92 -3.23
N ASP A 77 -6.66 -5.67 -2.97
CA ASP A 77 -5.73 -4.55 -3.08
C ASP A 77 -4.55 -4.66 -2.08
N ARG A 78 -4.70 -5.46 -1.02
CA ARG A 78 -3.60 -5.77 -0.08
C ARG A 78 -2.63 -6.78 -0.66
N PHE A 79 -3.05 -7.63 -1.59
CA PHE A 79 -2.21 -8.64 -2.20
C PHE A 79 -1.18 -8.04 -3.17
N ALA A 80 -1.62 -7.20 -4.10
CA ALA A 80 -0.74 -6.61 -5.11
C ALA A 80 -0.97 -5.09 -5.22
N ARG A 81 0.01 -4.37 -5.79
CA ARG A 81 -0.04 -2.92 -5.97
C ARG A 81 -0.64 -2.50 -7.30
N ASN A 82 -0.55 -3.36 -8.29
CA ASN A 82 -1.07 -3.12 -9.64
C ASN A 82 -1.56 -4.43 -10.27
N ARG A 83 -2.32 -4.33 -11.34
CA ARG A 83 -2.92 -5.47 -12.04
C ARG A 83 -1.91 -6.45 -12.61
N TYR A 84 -0.77 -5.96 -13.08
CA TYR A 84 0.28 -6.80 -13.66
C TYR A 84 0.91 -7.71 -12.61
N ASP A 85 1.31 -7.15 -11.48
CA ASP A 85 1.87 -7.90 -10.35
C ASP A 85 0.84 -8.89 -9.79
N SER A 86 -0.42 -8.44 -9.66
CA SER A 86 -1.53 -9.29 -9.23
C SER A 86 -1.66 -10.52 -10.12
N ALA A 87 -1.78 -10.35 -11.43
CA ALA A 87 -1.91 -11.44 -12.39
C ALA A 87 -0.71 -12.41 -12.34
N ARG A 88 0.51 -11.86 -12.27
CA ARG A 88 1.74 -12.65 -12.18
C ARG A 88 1.77 -13.55 -10.95
N TYR A 89 1.58 -12.95 -9.77
CA TYR A 89 1.66 -13.69 -8.50
C TYR A 89 0.48 -14.66 -8.30
N LYS A 90 -0.72 -14.31 -8.76
CA LYS A 90 -1.88 -15.22 -8.76
C LYS A 90 -1.61 -16.46 -9.64
N THR A 91 -1.03 -16.24 -10.81
CA THR A 91 -0.63 -17.35 -11.70
C THR A 91 0.39 -18.25 -11.02
N GLN A 92 1.37 -17.67 -10.30
CA GLN A 92 2.37 -18.45 -9.57
C GLN A 92 1.74 -19.24 -8.42
N LEU A 93 0.90 -18.62 -7.59
CA LEU A 93 0.17 -19.30 -6.52
C LEU A 93 -0.68 -20.47 -7.08
N LYS A 94 -1.41 -20.21 -8.18
CA LYS A 94 -2.22 -21.24 -8.84
C LYS A 94 -1.39 -22.43 -9.32
N ARG A 95 -0.21 -22.20 -9.90
CA ARG A 95 0.74 -23.27 -10.28
C ARG A 95 1.20 -24.08 -9.08
N ASN A 96 1.39 -23.45 -7.93
CA ASN A 96 1.78 -24.09 -6.69
C ASN A 96 0.59 -24.80 -5.98
N GLY A 97 -0.63 -24.71 -6.54
CA GLY A 97 -1.85 -25.29 -5.97
C GLY A 97 -2.45 -24.45 -4.83
N VAL A 98 -1.99 -23.23 -4.64
CA VAL A 98 -2.45 -22.31 -3.57
C VAL A 98 -3.52 -21.37 -4.11
N LYS A 99 -4.61 -21.18 -3.35
CA LYS A 99 -5.70 -20.25 -3.67
C LYS A 99 -5.50 -18.92 -2.97
N LEU A 100 -5.77 -17.83 -3.67
CA LEU A 100 -5.91 -16.50 -3.06
C LEU A 100 -7.38 -16.26 -2.70
N VAL A 101 -7.64 -15.84 -1.48
CA VAL A 101 -8.99 -15.57 -0.95
C VAL A 101 -9.00 -14.22 -0.24
N SER A 102 -10.03 -13.41 -0.52
CA SER A 102 -10.30 -12.19 0.23
C SER A 102 -11.30 -12.46 1.35
N ALA A 103 -11.07 -11.94 2.54
CA ALA A 103 -11.97 -12.12 3.69
C ALA A 103 -13.26 -11.31 3.56
N THR A 104 -13.22 -10.16 2.87
CA THR A 104 -14.34 -9.23 2.76
C THR A 104 -14.98 -9.17 1.37
N GLU A 105 -14.26 -9.64 0.34
CA GLU A 105 -14.74 -9.61 -1.05
C GLU A 105 -15.12 -11.02 -1.48
N VAL A 106 -16.42 -11.28 -1.63
CA VAL A 106 -16.92 -12.57 -2.10
C VAL A 106 -16.75 -12.65 -3.62
N ILE A 107 -15.70 -13.35 -4.04
CA ILE A 107 -15.44 -13.61 -5.46
C ILE A 107 -15.85 -15.04 -5.75
N SER A 108 -16.82 -15.20 -6.66
CA SER A 108 -17.25 -16.51 -7.09
C SER A 108 -16.12 -17.23 -7.85
N ALA A 109 -16.08 -18.55 -7.77
CA ALA A 109 -15.12 -19.36 -8.52
C ALA A 109 -15.45 -19.48 -10.02
N GLY A 110 -16.58 -18.88 -10.46
CA GLY A 110 -17.05 -18.92 -11.84
C GLY A 110 -16.43 -17.83 -12.73
N PRO A 111 -16.76 -17.86 -14.04
CA PRO A 111 -16.29 -16.84 -15.01
C PRO A 111 -16.66 -15.40 -14.62
N GLU A 112 -17.80 -15.20 -13.95
CA GLU A 112 -18.25 -13.93 -13.43
C GLU A 112 -17.33 -13.39 -12.33
N GLY A 113 -16.71 -14.27 -11.55
CA GLY A 113 -15.70 -13.89 -10.53
C GLY A 113 -14.47 -13.27 -11.16
N ILE A 114 -14.03 -13.74 -12.32
CA ILE A 114 -12.89 -13.17 -13.06
C ILE A 114 -13.20 -11.72 -13.47
N ILE A 115 -14.44 -11.46 -13.91
CA ILE A 115 -14.87 -10.11 -14.29
C ILE A 115 -14.89 -9.20 -13.06
N LEU A 116 -15.51 -9.65 -11.97
CA LEU A 116 -15.61 -8.88 -10.74
C LEU A 116 -14.22 -8.54 -10.18
N GLU A 117 -13.33 -9.53 -10.13
CA GLU A 117 -11.94 -9.34 -9.69
C GLU A 117 -11.22 -8.29 -10.55
N SER A 118 -11.36 -8.36 -11.88
CA SER A 118 -10.76 -7.39 -12.80
C SER A 118 -11.31 -5.98 -12.61
N VAL A 119 -12.60 -5.84 -12.30
CA VAL A 119 -13.24 -4.55 -12.01
C VAL A 119 -12.71 -3.97 -10.70
N LEU A 120 -12.64 -4.78 -9.63
CA LEU A 120 -12.13 -4.34 -8.32
C LEU A 120 -10.66 -3.89 -8.40
N GLU A 121 -9.82 -4.65 -9.09
CA GLU A 121 -8.42 -4.29 -9.32
C GLU A 121 -8.28 -3.01 -10.15
N GLY A 122 -9.07 -2.89 -11.23
CA GLY A 122 -9.08 -1.69 -12.07
C GLY A 122 -9.54 -0.44 -11.31
N TYR A 123 -10.52 -0.59 -10.43
CA TYR A 123 -11.02 0.50 -9.60
C TYR A 123 -9.96 0.96 -8.58
N ALA A 124 -9.27 0.04 -7.93
CA ALA A 124 -8.20 0.36 -6.98
C ALA A 124 -7.03 1.11 -7.66
N GLU A 125 -6.65 0.68 -8.87
CA GLU A 125 -5.62 1.34 -9.67
C GLU A 125 -6.05 2.76 -10.10
N TYR A 126 -7.28 2.91 -10.60
CA TYR A 126 -7.86 4.21 -10.95
C TYR A 126 -7.86 5.16 -9.75
N TYR A 127 -8.35 4.70 -8.59
CA TYR A 127 -8.40 5.52 -7.39
C TYR A 127 -7.02 6.01 -6.94
N SER A 128 -6.01 5.15 -7.01
CA SER A 128 -4.62 5.51 -6.70
C SER A 128 -4.06 6.56 -7.67
N ALA A 129 -4.32 6.42 -8.97
CA ALA A 129 -3.90 7.38 -9.98
C ALA A 129 -4.59 8.75 -9.81
N ASP A 130 -5.92 8.74 -9.63
CA ASP A 130 -6.72 9.96 -9.40
C ASP A 130 -6.28 10.72 -8.14
N LEU A 131 -5.99 9.98 -7.04
CA LEU A 131 -5.46 10.58 -5.82
C LEU A 131 -4.09 11.22 -6.06
N SER A 132 -3.20 10.54 -6.79
CA SER A 132 -1.88 11.08 -7.14
C SER A 132 -1.98 12.38 -7.95
N GLU A 133 -2.86 12.43 -8.95
CA GLU A 133 -3.10 13.66 -9.73
C GLU A 133 -3.62 14.80 -8.85
N LYS A 134 -4.57 14.51 -7.96
CA LYS A 134 -5.13 15.51 -7.02
C LYS A 134 -4.06 16.05 -6.07
N VAL A 135 -3.19 15.19 -5.55
CA VAL A 135 -2.07 15.61 -4.68
C VAL A 135 -1.09 16.50 -5.44
N VAL A 136 -0.66 16.08 -6.64
CA VAL A 136 0.26 16.87 -7.48
C VAL A 136 -0.35 18.23 -7.81
N ARG A 137 -1.62 18.26 -8.20
CA ARG A 137 -2.34 19.50 -8.47
C ARG A 137 -2.39 20.43 -7.25
N GLY A 138 -2.74 19.90 -6.07
CA GLY A 138 -2.76 20.66 -4.83
C GLY A 138 -1.39 21.19 -4.44
N MET A 139 -0.33 20.41 -4.58
CA MET A 139 1.05 20.86 -4.34
C MET A 139 1.49 21.94 -5.34
N THR A 140 1.12 21.82 -6.61
CA THR A 140 1.40 22.83 -7.64
C THR A 140 0.70 24.15 -7.32
N GLU A 141 -0.57 24.10 -6.97
CA GLU A 141 -1.33 25.29 -6.56
C GLU A 141 -0.71 25.98 -5.34
N ASN A 142 -0.29 25.22 -4.34
CA ASN A 142 0.41 25.75 -3.17
C ASN A 142 1.75 26.39 -3.57
N ALA A 143 2.53 25.74 -4.43
CA ALA A 143 3.81 26.27 -4.91
C ALA A 143 3.63 27.60 -5.66
N LEU A 144 2.61 27.69 -6.53
CA LEU A 144 2.28 28.93 -7.26
C LEU A 144 1.87 30.09 -6.32
N LYS A 145 1.33 29.75 -5.15
CA LYS A 145 0.98 30.72 -4.10
C LYS A 145 2.11 30.98 -3.11
N GLY A 146 3.28 30.35 -3.28
CA GLY A 146 4.40 30.46 -2.33
C GLY A 146 4.16 29.75 -1.01
N ILE A 147 3.17 28.85 -0.93
CA ILE A 147 2.84 28.09 0.28
C ILE A 147 3.76 26.87 0.39
N TYR A 148 4.32 26.68 1.56
CA TYR A 148 5.18 25.55 1.89
C TYR A 148 4.42 24.21 1.85
N ASN A 149 4.91 23.29 1.00
CA ASN A 149 4.34 21.96 0.80
C ASN A 149 4.94 20.85 1.70
N GLY A 150 5.87 21.20 2.57
CA GLY A 150 6.65 20.24 3.35
C GLY A 150 8.05 20.01 2.76
N GLY A 151 8.85 19.19 3.45
CA GLY A 151 10.23 18.89 3.07
C GLY A 151 11.26 19.72 3.85
N THR A 152 12.50 19.77 3.34
CA THR A 152 13.57 20.56 3.97
C THR A 152 13.46 22.01 3.55
N ILE A 153 13.45 22.91 4.53
CA ILE A 153 13.48 24.35 4.28
C ILE A 153 14.89 24.72 3.79
N PRO A 154 15.04 25.45 2.67
CA PRO A 154 16.33 25.90 2.19
C PRO A 154 17.04 26.77 3.22
N PHE A 155 18.37 26.65 3.30
CA PHE A 155 19.18 27.47 4.20
C PHE A 155 19.01 28.98 3.88
N GLY A 156 18.81 29.79 4.91
CA GLY A 156 18.53 31.22 4.78
C GLY A 156 17.04 31.58 4.68
N TYR A 157 16.14 30.56 4.70
CA TYR A 157 14.70 30.78 4.72
C TYR A 157 14.06 30.20 5.99
N MET A 158 12.93 30.77 6.38
CA MET A 158 12.03 30.28 7.41
C MET A 158 10.60 30.23 6.89
N ILE A 159 9.72 29.55 7.58
CA ILE A 159 8.30 29.48 7.25
C ILE A 159 7.52 30.30 8.28
N ASP A 160 6.71 31.24 7.79
CA ASP A 160 5.86 32.07 8.65
C ASP A 160 4.59 31.31 9.12
N GLU A 161 3.80 31.98 9.97
CA GLU A 161 2.55 31.42 10.51
C GLU A 161 1.50 31.12 9.42
N THR A 162 1.60 31.79 8.27
CA THR A 162 0.73 31.58 7.09
C THR A 162 1.27 30.53 6.13
N ARG A 163 2.36 29.85 6.52
CA ARG A 163 3.06 28.82 5.74
C ARG A 163 3.73 29.33 4.46
N HIS A 164 4.14 30.61 4.42
CA HIS A 164 4.93 31.15 3.31
C HIS A 164 6.42 31.19 3.65
N TYR A 165 7.25 31.11 2.61
CA TYR A 165 8.70 31.28 2.74
C TYR A 165 9.03 32.75 3.04
N GLN A 166 9.83 32.99 4.08
CA GLN A 166 10.38 34.27 4.43
C GLN A 166 11.91 34.16 4.57
N PRO A 167 12.69 35.22 4.24
CA PRO A 167 14.11 35.24 4.60
C PRO A 167 14.28 35.09 6.12
N ASP A 168 15.16 34.19 6.56
CA ASP A 168 15.52 34.07 7.96
C ASP A 168 16.46 35.23 8.33
N PRO A 169 16.09 36.13 9.28
CA PRO A 169 16.89 37.31 9.64
C PRO A 169 18.31 36.96 10.12
N LEU A 170 18.50 35.75 10.68
CA LEU A 170 19.79 35.29 11.19
C LEU A 170 20.65 34.61 10.12
N LEU A 171 20.03 33.87 9.21
CA LEU A 171 20.74 33.01 8.26
C LEU A 171 20.82 33.59 6.84
N ALA A 172 19.86 34.43 6.41
CA ALA A 172 19.87 35.02 5.09
C ALA A 172 21.11 35.87 4.77
N PRO A 173 21.68 36.69 5.72
CA PRO A 173 22.89 37.44 5.45
C PRO A 173 24.09 36.59 5.06
N TYR A 174 24.22 35.35 5.55
CA TYR A 174 25.31 34.43 5.17
C TYR A 174 25.15 33.94 3.73
N VAL A 175 23.91 33.75 3.28
CA VAL A 175 23.63 33.37 1.88
C VAL A 175 24.03 34.52 0.96
N GLU A 176 23.62 35.75 1.28
CA GLU A 176 23.96 36.96 0.48
C GLU A 176 25.46 37.16 0.34
N GLN A 177 26.23 36.99 1.43
CA GLN A 177 27.69 37.08 1.38
C GLN A 177 28.36 36.01 0.48
N THR A 178 27.70 34.88 0.26
CA THR A 178 28.25 33.79 -0.56
C THR A 178 28.13 34.10 -2.06
N PHE A 179 27.23 35.00 -2.46
CA PHE A 179 26.97 35.39 -3.85
C PHE A 179 27.54 36.79 -4.23
N GLN A 180 28.20 37.48 -3.29
CA GLN A 180 28.97 38.70 -3.55
C GLN A 180 30.43 38.37 -3.83
#